data_69545212e31e2f8670da58e82402e857
#
_entry.id   69545212e31e2f8670da58e82402e857
#
_cell.length_a   1.000
_cell.length_b   1.000
_cell.length_c   1.000
_cell.angle_alpha   90.00
_cell.angle_beta   90.00
_cell.angle_gamma   90.00
#
_symmetry.space_group_name_H-M   'P 1'
#
loop_
_entity.id
_entity.type
_entity.pdbx_description
1 polymer ?
#
loop_
_entity_poly.entity_id
_entity_poly.type
_entity_poly.pdbx_seq_one_letter_code
_entity_poly.pdbx_strand_id
1 'polypeptide(L)'
;MDYFNKKLDKIQVRFFPPGIILEFKDNLGIVDNKVIDLLNITKDSDISYLVQEIIKKEPLTSKHSKTLEKVIQKLISVVSENITHEFELQKTLKCHELPLTNCAFNKNGDMFLTGSYDRTCIIWDTETGDLLQKLTGHNNVVYTISFNLPYANKVGTGSFDHTAKIWNVADGKCDTTFTGHDMEVVALQFDPMSSQLLTGSMDKTAKIWNIETGVEIFDMKHDGEVIACCFNTDGDKILTGSFDHTAKIWDSYNGNLIADLNEHEEEISSCQFNYSGTLVVTASVDKTVKLWDLRKIDKSLHTFKDHKNEIMDVVFNLSGTKIATASSDCLSKIYDVQTLETIHTLEGHKGEISKVMFDSRGNNLLTGSSDGTCKIWDVNSGKCLQSLEGHHDEIFSCSFNYEGNTIITASKDNTCKIWKAKSN
;
A
#
# COMPACT_ATOMS: atom_id res chain seq x y z
N MET A 1 -31.36 -13.04 7.56
CA MET A 1 -32.33 -14.02 7.02
C MET A 1 -31.79 -14.52 5.71
N ASP A 2 -31.86 -15.82 5.42
CA ASP A 2 -31.47 -16.57 4.21
C ASP A 2 -30.20 -17.43 4.24
N TYR A 3 -29.91 -18.05 5.40
CA TYR A 3 -28.92 -19.15 5.45
C TYR A 3 -29.45 -20.50 4.95
N PHE A 4 -30.76 -20.63 4.69
CA PHE A 4 -31.40 -21.94 4.45
C PHE A 4 -31.21 -22.52 3.05
N ASN A 5 -30.70 -21.75 2.08
CA ASN A 5 -30.59 -22.18 0.68
C ASN A 5 -29.18 -22.16 0.07
N LYS A 6 -28.15 -21.87 0.88
CA LYS A 6 -26.76 -21.82 0.38
C LYS A 6 -26.01 -23.08 0.75
N LYS A 7 -25.28 -23.66 -0.21
CA LYS A 7 -24.39 -24.80 -0.01
C LYS A 7 -22.95 -24.35 -0.25
N LEU A 8 -22.03 -24.76 0.62
CA LEU A 8 -20.60 -24.55 0.38
C LEU A 8 -20.18 -25.41 -0.82
N ASP A 9 -19.69 -24.76 -1.88
CA ASP A 9 -19.24 -25.37 -3.12
C ASP A 9 -17.73 -25.55 -3.13
N LYS A 10 -16.98 -24.55 -2.71
CA LYS A 10 -15.52 -24.55 -2.80
C LYS A 10 -14.86 -23.84 -1.60
N ILE A 11 -13.70 -24.34 -1.20
CA ILE A 11 -12.79 -23.71 -0.25
C ILE A 11 -11.50 -23.38 -0.97
N GLN A 12 -11.12 -22.10 -1.01
CA GLN A 12 -9.89 -21.63 -1.65
C GLN A 12 -8.96 -21.05 -0.61
N VAL A 13 -7.66 -21.22 -0.83
CA VAL A 13 -6.61 -20.60 -0.02
C VAL A 13 -6.28 -19.23 -0.60
N ARG A 14 -6.19 -18.24 0.26
CA ARG A 14 -5.58 -16.96 -0.06
C ARG A 14 -4.30 -16.84 0.77
N PHE A 15 -3.15 -16.73 0.11
CA PHE A 15 -1.87 -16.72 0.82
C PHE A 15 -1.54 -15.34 1.38
N PHE A 16 -1.84 -14.27 0.67
CA PHE A 16 -1.52 -12.91 1.07
C PHE A 16 -2.66 -11.94 0.70
N PRO A 17 -3.26 -11.26 1.68
CA PRO A 17 -3.18 -11.56 3.11
C PRO A 17 -3.67 -12.97 3.41
N PRO A 18 -3.08 -13.65 4.42
CA PRO A 18 -3.44 -15.03 4.71
C PRO A 18 -4.89 -15.18 5.12
N GLY A 19 -5.58 -16.11 4.48
CA GLY A 19 -7.01 -16.32 4.69
C GLY A 19 -7.60 -17.44 3.84
N ILE A 20 -8.90 -17.63 3.99
CA ILE A 20 -9.69 -18.62 3.28
C ILE A 20 -10.86 -17.93 2.59
N ILE A 21 -11.12 -18.29 1.33
CA ILE A 21 -12.28 -17.87 0.57
C ILE A 21 -13.24 -19.05 0.51
N LEU A 22 -14.44 -18.85 1.03
CA LEU A 22 -15.54 -19.81 1.00
C LEU A 22 -16.51 -19.40 -0.12
N GLU A 23 -16.64 -20.24 -1.12
CA GLU A 23 -17.57 -20.06 -2.23
C GLU A 23 -18.86 -20.83 -1.94
N PHE A 24 -19.98 -20.11 -1.89
CA PHE A 24 -21.30 -20.67 -1.67
C PHE A 24 -22.13 -20.55 -2.93
N LYS A 25 -22.92 -21.57 -3.24
CA LYS A 25 -23.94 -21.56 -4.30
C LYS A 25 -25.33 -21.68 -3.71
N ASP A 26 -26.24 -20.89 -4.21
CA ASP A 26 -27.65 -21.03 -3.91
C ASP A 26 -28.33 -22.01 -4.90
N ASN A 27 -29.62 -22.29 -4.70
CA ASN A 27 -30.41 -23.17 -5.55
C ASN A 27 -30.63 -22.61 -6.97
N LEU A 28 -30.31 -21.33 -7.22
CA LEU A 28 -30.40 -20.66 -8.52
C LEU A 28 -29.05 -20.62 -9.24
N GLY A 29 -27.99 -21.14 -8.59
CA GLY A 29 -26.63 -21.14 -9.13
C GLY A 29 -25.88 -19.82 -8.92
N ILE A 30 -26.42 -18.89 -8.14
CA ILE A 30 -25.74 -17.63 -7.80
C ILE A 30 -24.60 -17.95 -6.84
N VAL A 31 -23.40 -17.45 -7.16
CA VAL A 31 -22.18 -17.65 -6.38
C VAL A 31 -22.01 -16.47 -5.44
N ASP A 32 -21.80 -16.77 -4.16
CA ASP A 32 -21.47 -15.79 -3.12
C ASP A 32 -20.16 -16.20 -2.44
N ASN A 33 -19.21 -15.26 -2.33
CA ASN A 33 -17.90 -15.50 -1.76
C ASN A 33 -17.79 -14.84 -0.39
N LYS A 34 -17.39 -15.62 0.62
CA LYS A 34 -17.09 -15.12 1.96
C LYS A 34 -15.62 -15.30 2.26
N VAL A 35 -14.96 -14.21 2.61
CA VAL A 35 -13.54 -14.22 3.00
C VAL A 35 -13.42 -14.33 4.51
N ILE A 36 -12.52 -15.19 4.98
CA ILE A 36 -12.13 -15.30 6.38
C ILE A 36 -10.63 -15.01 6.47
N ASP A 37 -10.29 -13.87 7.04
CA ASP A 37 -8.91 -13.46 7.25
C ASP A 37 -8.27 -14.21 8.43
N LEU A 38 -7.02 -14.62 8.24
CA LEU A 38 -6.19 -15.32 9.23
C LEU A 38 -4.84 -14.58 9.36
N LEU A 39 -4.89 -13.26 9.59
CA LEU A 39 -3.73 -12.36 9.52
C LEU A 39 -2.62 -12.69 10.51
N ASN A 40 -2.95 -13.28 11.66
CA ASN A 40 -2.01 -13.60 12.73
C ASN A 40 -1.51 -15.06 12.69
N ILE A 41 -1.65 -15.72 11.53
CA ILE A 41 -1.21 -17.11 11.40
C ILE A 41 0.32 -17.19 11.40
N THR A 42 0.85 -18.09 12.23
CA THR A 42 2.29 -18.34 12.38
C THR A 42 2.57 -19.85 12.30
N LYS A 43 3.85 -20.24 12.24
CA LYS A 43 4.24 -21.66 12.26
C LYS A 43 3.78 -22.41 13.51
N ASP A 44 3.61 -21.69 14.61
CA ASP A 44 3.24 -22.25 15.91
C ASP A 44 1.73 -22.18 16.18
N SER A 45 0.94 -21.76 15.19
CA SER A 45 -0.52 -21.64 15.31
C SER A 45 -1.19 -23.01 15.47
N ASP A 46 -2.11 -23.13 16.43
CA ASP A 46 -2.90 -24.35 16.63
C ASP A 46 -3.96 -24.48 15.53
N ILE A 47 -3.75 -25.45 14.64
CA ILE A 47 -4.63 -25.74 13.50
C ILE A 47 -6.04 -26.10 13.98
N SER A 48 -6.14 -26.90 15.04
CA SER A 48 -7.42 -27.36 15.57
C SER A 48 -8.25 -26.19 16.12
N TYR A 49 -7.59 -25.27 16.81
CA TYR A 49 -8.21 -24.04 17.29
C TYR A 49 -8.71 -23.16 16.14
N LEU A 50 -7.89 -22.94 15.12
CA LEU A 50 -8.26 -22.14 13.95
C LEU A 50 -9.44 -22.74 13.18
N VAL A 51 -9.48 -24.07 13.02
CA VAL A 51 -10.61 -24.78 12.41
C VAL A 51 -11.89 -24.54 13.21
N GLN A 52 -11.84 -24.64 14.53
CA GLN A 52 -13.00 -24.39 15.39
C GLN A 52 -13.49 -22.95 15.30
N GLU A 53 -12.58 -21.98 15.26
CA GLU A 53 -12.95 -20.58 15.06
C GLU A 53 -13.63 -20.35 13.71
N ILE A 54 -13.12 -20.94 12.63
CA ILE A 54 -13.73 -20.85 11.30
C ILE A 54 -15.13 -21.47 11.31
N ILE A 55 -15.29 -22.66 11.90
CA ILE A 55 -16.61 -23.34 12.02
C ILE A 55 -17.58 -22.52 12.86
N LYS A 56 -17.09 -21.82 13.90
CA LYS A 56 -17.92 -20.94 14.72
C LYS A 56 -18.38 -19.71 13.94
N LYS A 57 -17.52 -19.13 13.10
CA LYS A 57 -17.85 -17.98 12.23
C LYS A 57 -18.75 -18.40 11.06
N GLU A 58 -18.57 -19.64 10.56
CA GLU A 58 -19.28 -20.17 9.40
C GLU A 58 -19.68 -21.64 9.62
N PRO A 59 -20.82 -21.92 10.24
CA PRO A 59 -21.24 -23.28 10.60
C PRO A 59 -21.41 -24.24 9.43
N LEU A 60 -21.64 -23.73 8.21
CA LEU A 60 -21.75 -24.54 6.99
C LEU A 60 -20.45 -25.28 6.64
N THR A 61 -19.32 -24.84 7.19
CA THR A 61 -18.00 -25.47 7.00
C THR A 61 -17.77 -26.70 7.90
N SER A 62 -18.64 -26.97 8.86
CA SER A 62 -18.47 -28.04 9.87
C SER A 62 -18.27 -29.44 9.26
N LYS A 63 -18.92 -29.71 8.13
CA LYS A 63 -18.76 -30.99 7.40
C LYS A 63 -17.43 -31.12 6.65
N HIS A 64 -16.65 -30.04 6.56
CA HIS A 64 -15.40 -29.93 5.80
C HIS A 64 -14.18 -29.72 6.69
N SER A 65 -14.24 -30.06 7.99
CA SER A 65 -13.16 -29.82 8.96
C SER A 65 -11.80 -30.37 8.50
N LYS A 66 -11.77 -31.61 7.97
CA LYS A 66 -10.51 -32.19 7.44
C LYS A 66 -9.96 -31.45 6.22
N THR A 67 -10.82 -30.86 5.39
CA THR A 67 -10.38 -30.05 4.26
C THR A 67 -9.81 -28.72 4.78
N LEU A 68 -10.46 -28.10 5.77
CA LEU A 68 -9.98 -26.88 6.42
C LEU A 68 -8.62 -27.10 7.07
N GLU A 69 -8.43 -28.22 7.79
CA GLU A 69 -7.12 -28.57 8.39
C GLU A 69 -6.00 -28.59 7.35
N LYS A 70 -6.23 -29.27 6.21
CA LYS A 70 -5.24 -29.34 5.11
C LYS A 70 -4.97 -27.98 4.49
N VAL A 71 -6.02 -27.17 4.31
CA VAL A 71 -5.94 -25.82 3.76
C VAL A 71 -5.13 -24.92 4.70
N ILE A 72 -5.43 -24.94 5.99
CA ILE A 72 -4.70 -24.16 7.01
C ILE A 72 -3.25 -24.63 7.11
N GLN A 73 -2.99 -25.95 7.10
CA GLN A 73 -1.65 -26.49 7.14
C GLN A 73 -0.81 -26.02 5.94
N LYS A 74 -1.39 -26.03 4.75
CA LYS A 74 -0.75 -25.50 3.55
C LYS A 74 -0.53 -23.98 3.66
N LEU A 75 -1.48 -23.24 4.23
CA LEU A 75 -1.35 -21.81 4.45
C LEU A 75 -0.20 -21.52 5.41
N ILE A 76 -0.13 -22.21 6.55
CA ILE A 76 0.96 -22.09 7.53
C ILE A 76 2.31 -22.36 6.86
N SER A 77 2.44 -23.44 6.07
CA SER A 77 3.71 -23.79 5.42
C SER A 77 4.21 -22.67 4.51
N VAL A 78 3.33 -22.07 3.70
CA VAL A 78 3.70 -21.00 2.76
C VAL A 78 3.99 -19.68 3.47
N VAL A 79 3.16 -19.31 4.45
CA VAL A 79 3.31 -18.04 5.19
C VAL A 79 4.53 -18.06 6.10
N SER A 80 4.87 -19.21 6.67
CA SER A 80 6.03 -19.37 7.58
C SER A 80 7.36 -19.65 6.86
N GLU A 81 7.37 -19.82 5.54
CA GLU A 81 8.61 -19.93 4.79
C GLU A 81 9.36 -18.59 4.85
N ASN A 82 10.46 -18.56 5.59
CA ASN A 82 11.44 -17.49 5.53
C ASN A 82 12.26 -17.63 4.24
N ILE A 83 11.73 -17.13 3.14
CA ILE A 83 12.46 -17.10 1.89
C ILE A 83 13.31 -15.83 1.92
N THR A 84 14.59 -15.99 2.24
CA THR A 84 15.60 -14.94 2.02
C THR A 84 16.09 -15.06 0.59
N HIS A 85 15.62 -14.15 -0.26
CA HIS A 85 16.14 -14.05 -1.62
C HIS A 85 17.38 -13.17 -1.64
N GLU A 86 18.40 -13.59 -2.38
CA GLU A 86 19.44 -12.68 -2.86
C GLU A 86 18.94 -12.09 -4.19
N PHE A 87 18.92 -10.76 -4.28
CA PHE A 87 18.46 -10.05 -5.48
C PHE A 87 19.62 -9.63 -6.35
N GLU A 88 19.45 -9.75 -7.65
CA GLU A 88 20.41 -9.23 -8.62
C GLU A 88 19.75 -8.26 -9.59
N LEU A 89 20.54 -7.30 -10.07
CA LEU A 89 20.09 -6.33 -11.06
C LEU A 89 19.82 -7.04 -12.39
N GLN A 90 18.54 -7.10 -12.76
CA GLN A 90 18.13 -7.68 -14.03
C GLN A 90 18.26 -6.66 -15.16
N LYS A 91 17.70 -5.47 -14.98
CA LYS A 91 17.64 -4.45 -16.04
C LYS A 91 17.64 -3.04 -15.47
N THR A 92 18.27 -2.13 -16.19
CA THR A 92 18.18 -0.69 -15.96
C THR A 92 17.38 -0.07 -17.10
N LEU A 93 16.28 0.59 -16.77
CA LEU A 93 15.35 1.20 -17.72
C LEU A 93 15.62 2.70 -17.82
N LYS A 94 15.89 3.19 -19.05
CA LYS A 94 16.29 4.58 -19.34
C LYS A 94 15.37 5.19 -20.41
N CYS A 95 14.07 5.26 -20.11
CA CYS A 95 13.09 5.79 -21.05
C CYS A 95 12.46 7.11 -20.61
N HIS A 96 12.73 7.55 -19.39
CA HIS A 96 12.38 8.89 -18.93
C HIS A 96 13.54 9.87 -19.17
N GLU A 97 13.18 11.11 -19.57
CA GLU A 97 14.16 12.18 -19.82
C GLU A 97 14.50 12.97 -18.57
N LEU A 98 13.63 12.93 -17.56
CA LEU A 98 13.75 13.64 -16.29
C LEU A 98 13.58 12.65 -15.11
N PRO A 99 13.87 13.09 -13.86
CA PRO A 99 13.73 12.26 -12.66
C PRO A 99 12.41 11.53 -12.56
N LEU A 100 12.44 10.33 -11.99
CA LEU A 100 11.25 9.60 -11.66
C LEU A 100 10.68 10.12 -10.35
N THR A 101 9.36 10.09 -10.21
CA THR A 101 8.65 10.51 -8.99
C THR A 101 8.22 9.32 -8.16
N ASN A 102 7.68 8.28 -8.82
CA ASN A 102 7.08 7.14 -8.14
C ASN A 102 7.16 5.88 -9.00
N CYS A 103 7.01 4.71 -8.36
CA CYS A 103 6.87 3.43 -9.05
C CYS A 103 5.87 2.54 -8.28
N ALA A 104 5.10 1.71 -9.01
CA ALA A 104 4.10 0.84 -8.41
C ALA A 104 3.88 -0.42 -9.26
N PHE A 105 3.80 -1.58 -8.62
CA PHE A 105 3.39 -2.83 -9.26
C PHE A 105 1.86 -2.92 -9.36
N ASN A 106 1.40 -3.68 -10.34
CA ASN A 106 0.04 -4.23 -10.30
C ASN A 106 -0.01 -5.43 -9.33
N LYS A 107 -1.21 -5.93 -9.06
CA LYS A 107 -1.42 -7.02 -8.10
C LYS A 107 -0.73 -8.33 -8.50
N ASN A 108 -0.69 -8.65 -9.78
CA ASN A 108 -0.08 -9.89 -10.28
C ASN A 108 1.45 -9.80 -10.32
N GLY A 109 2.02 -8.58 -10.28
CA GLY A 109 3.45 -8.36 -10.38
C GLY A 109 4.01 -8.52 -11.81
N ASP A 110 3.13 -8.72 -12.81
CA ASP A 110 3.51 -8.83 -14.22
C ASP A 110 3.72 -7.50 -14.93
N MET A 111 3.15 -6.43 -14.37
CA MET A 111 3.33 -5.06 -14.85
C MET A 111 3.67 -4.10 -13.72
N PHE A 112 4.35 -3.02 -14.06
CA PHE A 112 4.57 -1.90 -13.14
C PHE A 112 4.54 -0.56 -13.85
N LEU A 113 4.38 0.50 -13.07
CA LEU A 113 4.32 1.89 -13.51
C LEU A 113 5.54 2.66 -13.06
N THR A 114 5.91 3.66 -13.84
CA THR A 114 6.82 4.73 -13.44
C THR A 114 6.22 6.08 -13.81
N GLY A 115 6.19 7.02 -12.86
CA GLY A 115 5.85 8.42 -13.08
C GLY A 115 7.11 9.28 -13.12
N SER A 116 7.07 10.41 -13.82
CA SER A 116 8.25 11.27 -14.01
C SER A 116 7.93 12.75 -14.11
N TYR A 117 8.96 13.55 -13.83
CA TYR A 117 9.03 14.97 -14.13
C TYR A 117 8.93 15.29 -15.63
N ASP A 118 9.17 14.31 -16.52
CA ASP A 118 9.03 14.44 -17.97
C ASP A 118 7.55 14.49 -18.43
N ARG A 119 6.59 14.57 -17.50
CA ARG A 119 5.15 14.67 -17.70
C ARG A 119 4.50 13.40 -18.23
N THR A 120 5.20 12.27 -18.14
CA THR A 120 4.72 10.98 -18.64
C THR A 120 4.64 9.95 -17.53
N CYS A 121 3.74 8.98 -17.70
CA CYS A 121 3.76 7.72 -16.97
C CYS A 121 4.00 6.59 -17.97
N ILE A 122 4.77 5.59 -17.59
CA ILE A 122 5.08 4.44 -18.45
C ILE A 122 4.63 3.17 -17.76
N ILE A 123 3.98 2.29 -18.55
CA ILE A 123 3.62 0.93 -18.16
C ILE A 123 4.68 -0.01 -18.72
N TRP A 124 5.22 -0.87 -17.87
CA TRP A 124 6.28 -1.80 -18.17
C TRP A 124 5.85 -3.25 -17.97
N ASP A 125 6.36 -4.14 -18.79
CA ASP A 125 6.36 -5.57 -18.51
C ASP A 125 7.46 -5.91 -17.50
N THR A 126 7.11 -6.60 -16.43
CA THR A 126 8.06 -6.91 -15.35
C THR A 126 9.08 -7.98 -15.75
N GLU A 127 8.66 -8.94 -16.59
CA GLU A 127 9.51 -10.08 -16.97
C GLU A 127 10.60 -9.66 -17.96
N THR A 128 10.20 -8.95 -19.00
CA THR A 128 11.09 -8.53 -20.09
C THR A 128 11.71 -7.16 -19.84
N GLY A 129 11.08 -6.32 -19.03
CA GLY A 129 11.42 -4.91 -18.84
C GLY A 129 11.19 -4.10 -20.11
N ASP A 130 10.24 -4.50 -20.96
CA ASP A 130 9.88 -3.76 -22.15
C ASP A 130 8.81 -2.73 -21.86
N LEU A 131 8.82 -1.64 -22.60
CA LEU A 131 7.80 -0.61 -22.53
C LEU A 131 6.52 -1.14 -23.19
N LEU A 132 5.43 -1.26 -22.42
CA LEU A 132 4.13 -1.64 -22.95
C LEU A 132 3.37 -0.43 -23.47
N GLN A 133 3.25 0.63 -22.66
CA GLN A 133 2.56 1.86 -23.02
C GLN A 133 3.27 3.08 -22.45
N LYS A 134 3.33 4.18 -23.21
CA LYS A 134 3.73 5.50 -22.72
C LYS A 134 2.51 6.40 -22.66
N LEU A 135 2.08 6.77 -21.48
CA LEU A 135 0.92 7.60 -21.21
C LEU A 135 1.33 9.07 -21.28
N THR A 136 0.89 9.75 -22.35
CA THR A 136 1.23 11.15 -22.64
C THR A 136 -0.04 12.00 -22.68
N GLY A 137 -0.01 13.18 -22.05
CA GLY A 137 -1.17 14.08 -22.06
C GLY A 137 -1.31 14.94 -20.80
N HIS A 138 -0.46 14.75 -19.78
CA HIS A 138 -0.28 15.75 -18.73
C HIS A 138 0.60 16.91 -19.22
N ASN A 139 0.30 18.12 -18.74
CA ASN A 139 1.01 19.35 -19.09
C ASN A 139 2.15 19.67 -18.09
N ASN A 140 2.22 18.96 -16.98
CA ASN A 140 3.24 19.13 -15.94
C ASN A 140 3.61 17.77 -15.36
N VAL A 141 4.48 17.75 -14.33
CA VAL A 141 4.99 16.57 -13.64
C VAL A 141 3.90 15.56 -13.31
N VAL A 142 4.11 14.29 -13.62
CA VAL A 142 3.31 13.18 -13.09
C VAL A 142 3.90 12.79 -11.75
N TYR A 143 3.22 13.16 -10.66
CA TYR A 143 3.75 12.99 -9.31
C TYR A 143 3.29 11.69 -8.66
N THR A 144 2.00 11.37 -8.73
CA THR A 144 1.43 10.17 -8.13
C THR A 144 0.82 9.26 -9.18
N ILE A 145 0.97 7.96 -9.00
CA ILE A 145 0.51 6.93 -9.93
C ILE A 145 -0.06 5.74 -9.18
N SER A 146 -1.07 5.10 -9.71
CA SER A 146 -1.65 3.89 -9.13
C SER A 146 -2.33 3.02 -10.19
N PHE A 147 -2.28 1.69 -10.02
CA PHE A 147 -3.19 0.78 -10.71
C PHE A 147 -4.51 0.68 -9.94
N ASN A 148 -5.59 0.41 -10.66
CA ASN A 148 -6.85 0.01 -10.05
C ASN A 148 -6.77 -1.46 -9.62
N LEU A 149 -6.47 -1.69 -8.35
CA LEU A 149 -6.39 -3.04 -7.79
C LEU A 149 -7.79 -3.57 -7.40
N PRO A 150 -8.10 -4.85 -7.63
CA PRO A 150 -7.21 -5.91 -8.12
C PRO A 150 -7.19 -6.07 -9.65
N TYR A 151 -7.95 -5.28 -10.41
CA TYR A 151 -8.23 -5.52 -11.84
C TYR A 151 -7.04 -5.20 -12.76
N ALA A 152 -6.27 -4.15 -12.42
CA ALA A 152 -5.10 -3.68 -13.16
C ALA A 152 -5.37 -3.39 -14.66
N ASN A 153 -6.60 -3.01 -15.00
CA ASN A 153 -6.99 -2.62 -16.35
C ASN A 153 -7.02 -1.10 -16.57
N LYS A 154 -6.87 -0.33 -15.48
CA LYS A 154 -6.81 1.13 -15.48
C LYS A 154 -5.60 1.62 -14.69
N VAL A 155 -5.06 2.76 -15.10
CA VAL A 155 -4.02 3.51 -14.38
C VAL A 155 -4.57 4.88 -14.02
N GLY A 156 -4.38 5.30 -12.77
CA GLY A 156 -4.62 6.64 -12.31
C GLY A 156 -3.30 7.41 -12.22
N THR A 157 -3.29 8.64 -12.68
CA THR A 157 -2.16 9.57 -12.56
C THR A 157 -2.62 10.90 -12.00
N GLY A 158 -1.88 11.45 -11.03
CA GLY A 158 -2.07 12.79 -10.51
C GLY A 158 -0.86 13.67 -10.86
N SER A 159 -1.12 14.91 -11.23
CA SER A 159 -0.11 15.78 -11.82
C SER A 159 -0.10 17.18 -11.21
N PHE A 160 1.05 17.83 -11.34
CA PHE A 160 1.23 19.25 -11.05
C PHE A 160 0.51 20.17 -12.06
N ASP A 161 -0.14 19.60 -13.08
CA ASP A 161 -1.05 20.36 -13.96
C ASP A 161 -2.45 20.54 -13.38
N HIS A 162 -2.65 20.24 -12.10
CA HIS A 162 -3.88 20.33 -11.31
C HIS A 162 -4.95 19.30 -11.72
N THR A 163 -4.58 18.31 -12.52
CA THR A 163 -5.51 17.27 -12.99
C THR A 163 -5.12 15.89 -12.52
N ALA A 164 -6.12 15.03 -12.38
CA ALA A 164 -5.92 13.59 -12.37
C ALA A 164 -6.48 12.98 -13.66
N LYS A 165 -5.89 11.89 -14.13
CA LYS A 165 -6.33 11.19 -15.33
C LYS A 165 -6.44 9.70 -15.10
N ILE A 166 -7.42 9.08 -15.77
CA ILE A 166 -7.52 7.61 -15.87
C ILE A 166 -7.14 7.20 -17.27
N TRP A 167 -6.32 6.18 -17.35
CA TRP A 167 -5.81 5.60 -18.58
C TRP A 167 -6.18 4.14 -18.68
N ASN A 168 -6.52 3.69 -19.89
CA ASN A 168 -6.72 2.28 -20.18
C ASN A 168 -5.37 1.60 -20.39
N VAL A 169 -5.12 0.50 -19.67
CA VAL A 169 -3.85 -0.25 -19.73
C VAL A 169 -3.63 -0.89 -21.10
N ALA A 170 -4.69 -1.36 -21.76
CA ALA A 170 -4.57 -2.12 -23.00
C ALA A 170 -4.11 -1.27 -24.20
N ASP A 171 -4.60 -0.03 -24.31
CA ASP A 171 -4.32 0.83 -25.46
C ASP A 171 -3.64 2.17 -25.12
N GLY A 172 -3.39 2.43 -23.83
CA GLY A 172 -2.73 3.63 -23.32
C GLY A 172 -3.53 4.93 -23.51
N LYS A 173 -4.82 4.86 -23.86
CA LYS A 173 -5.65 6.04 -24.03
C LYS A 173 -6.15 6.60 -22.70
N CYS A 174 -6.27 7.92 -22.66
CA CYS A 174 -6.90 8.60 -21.55
C CYS A 174 -8.43 8.44 -21.66
N ASP A 175 -9.01 7.72 -20.70
CA ASP A 175 -10.47 7.53 -20.62
C ASP A 175 -11.15 8.76 -20.03
N THR A 176 -10.59 9.32 -18.95
CA THR A 176 -11.21 10.42 -18.20
C THR A 176 -10.14 11.38 -17.67
N THR A 177 -10.44 12.67 -17.70
CA THR A 177 -9.65 13.72 -17.04
C THR A 177 -10.51 14.40 -15.98
N PHE A 178 -10.03 14.39 -14.74
CA PHE A 178 -10.68 15.06 -13.61
C PHE A 178 -10.09 16.45 -13.44
N THR A 179 -10.95 17.45 -13.56
CA THR A 179 -10.62 18.87 -13.42
C THR A 179 -11.45 19.47 -12.31
N GLY A 180 -10.85 20.29 -11.45
CA GLY A 180 -11.53 20.92 -10.32
C GLY A 180 -10.64 21.10 -9.09
N HIS A 181 -9.40 20.59 -9.11
CA HIS A 181 -8.36 21.06 -8.20
C HIS A 181 -7.74 22.36 -8.72
N ASP A 182 -7.48 23.28 -7.80
CA ASP A 182 -6.89 24.58 -8.11
C ASP A 182 -5.35 24.57 -8.06
N MET A 183 -4.75 23.51 -7.51
CA MET A 183 -3.31 23.32 -7.39
C MET A 183 -2.89 21.85 -7.66
N GLU A 184 -1.63 21.53 -7.45
CA GLU A 184 -1.02 20.24 -7.76
C GLU A 184 -1.74 19.07 -7.10
N VAL A 185 -1.98 17.99 -7.85
CA VAL A 185 -2.50 16.72 -7.34
C VAL A 185 -1.31 15.84 -6.95
N VAL A 186 -1.15 15.60 -5.65
CA VAL A 186 0.04 14.93 -5.07
C VAL A 186 -0.25 13.57 -4.46
N ALA A 187 -1.51 13.25 -4.21
CA ALA A 187 -1.93 11.95 -3.73
C ALA A 187 -3.09 11.40 -4.55
N LEU A 188 -3.12 10.09 -4.77
CA LEU A 188 -4.15 9.44 -5.57
C LEU A 188 -4.31 7.98 -5.15
N GLN A 189 -5.57 7.52 -5.00
CA GLN A 189 -5.88 6.13 -4.78
C GLN A 189 -7.24 5.76 -5.38
N PHE A 190 -7.35 4.55 -5.93
CA PHE A 190 -8.64 3.95 -6.28
C PHE A 190 -9.34 3.39 -5.04
N ASP A 191 -10.66 3.38 -5.02
CA ASP A 191 -11.44 2.60 -4.08
C ASP A 191 -11.28 1.09 -4.36
N PRO A 192 -11.53 0.20 -3.39
CA PRO A 192 -11.37 -1.25 -3.56
C PRO A 192 -12.23 -1.86 -4.67
N MET A 193 -13.31 -1.20 -5.05
CA MET A 193 -14.22 -1.63 -6.13
C MET A 193 -13.86 -1.03 -7.49
N SER A 194 -12.88 -0.12 -7.54
CA SER A 194 -12.47 0.61 -8.75
C SER A 194 -13.60 1.43 -9.41
N SER A 195 -14.53 1.91 -8.60
CA SER A 195 -15.65 2.76 -9.02
C SER A 195 -15.39 4.24 -8.75
N GLN A 196 -14.53 4.53 -7.79
CA GLN A 196 -14.19 5.88 -7.35
C GLN A 196 -12.69 6.11 -7.37
N LEU A 197 -12.30 7.37 -7.57
CA LEU A 197 -10.93 7.85 -7.44
C LEU A 197 -10.88 8.88 -6.32
N LEU A 198 -9.94 8.71 -5.41
CA LEU A 198 -9.60 9.69 -4.37
C LEU A 198 -8.36 10.45 -4.81
N THR A 199 -8.38 11.77 -4.68
CA THR A 199 -7.24 12.65 -4.96
C THR A 199 -7.00 13.59 -3.79
N GLY A 200 -5.73 13.84 -3.46
CA GLY A 200 -5.30 14.85 -2.51
C GLY A 200 -4.45 15.90 -3.23
N SER A 201 -4.66 17.18 -2.89
CA SER A 201 -4.05 18.30 -3.58
C SER A 201 -3.48 19.36 -2.65
N MET A 202 -2.52 20.12 -3.19
CA MET A 202 -1.96 21.32 -2.57
C MET A 202 -2.98 22.46 -2.45
N ASP A 203 -4.17 22.34 -3.07
CA ASP A 203 -5.29 23.29 -2.91
C ASP A 203 -6.04 23.13 -1.58
N LYS A 204 -5.50 22.33 -0.65
CA LYS A 204 -6.06 22.05 0.69
C LYS A 204 -7.32 21.20 0.68
N THR A 205 -7.56 20.49 -0.41
CA THR A 205 -8.72 19.61 -0.54
C THR A 205 -8.32 18.18 -0.90
N ALA A 206 -9.13 17.23 -0.44
CA ALA A 206 -9.20 15.90 -1.02
C ALA A 206 -10.56 15.74 -1.70
N LYS A 207 -10.58 15.16 -2.89
CA LYS A 207 -11.81 14.99 -3.67
C LYS A 207 -12.04 13.53 -4.03
N ILE A 208 -13.32 13.14 -4.04
CA ILE A 208 -13.76 11.85 -4.58
C ILE A 208 -14.44 12.06 -5.91
N TRP A 209 -14.06 11.26 -6.87
CA TRP A 209 -14.57 11.31 -8.24
C TRP A 209 -15.21 9.98 -8.62
N ASN A 210 -16.31 10.03 -9.35
CA ASN A 210 -16.85 8.86 -10.03
C ASN A 210 -16.02 8.60 -11.30
N ILE A 211 -15.45 7.40 -11.43
CA ILE A 211 -14.54 7.06 -12.53
C ILE A 211 -15.26 7.00 -13.89
N GLU A 212 -16.51 6.54 -13.92
CA GLU A 212 -17.26 6.38 -15.17
C GLU A 212 -17.77 7.72 -15.71
N THR A 213 -18.26 8.58 -14.82
CA THR A 213 -18.89 9.86 -15.21
C THR A 213 -17.91 11.03 -15.22
N GLY A 214 -16.76 10.90 -14.54
CA GLY A 214 -15.80 11.98 -14.35
C GLY A 214 -16.27 13.10 -13.39
N VAL A 215 -17.40 12.90 -12.70
CA VAL A 215 -18.01 13.92 -11.83
C VAL A 215 -17.45 13.82 -10.42
N GLU A 216 -17.18 15.00 -9.81
CA GLU A 216 -16.86 15.12 -8.40
C GLU A 216 -18.06 14.69 -7.55
N ILE A 217 -17.82 13.81 -6.56
CA ILE A 217 -18.84 13.32 -5.64
C ILE A 217 -18.79 14.14 -4.35
N PHE A 218 -17.60 14.29 -3.75
CA PHE A 218 -17.37 15.00 -2.50
C PHE A 218 -16.09 15.82 -2.53
N ASP A 219 -16.11 16.95 -1.83
CA ASP A 219 -14.98 17.85 -1.58
C ASP A 219 -14.72 17.93 -0.07
N MET A 220 -13.59 17.37 0.37
CA MET A 220 -13.17 17.26 1.76
C MET A 220 -12.08 18.29 2.05
N LYS A 221 -12.34 19.21 3.00
CA LYS A 221 -11.49 20.39 3.23
C LYS A 221 -10.58 20.26 4.44
N HIS A 222 -9.38 20.72 4.25
CA HIS A 222 -8.36 20.98 5.26
C HIS A 222 -7.99 22.47 5.29
N ASP A 223 -7.27 22.88 6.33
CA ASP A 223 -6.72 24.24 6.42
C ASP A 223 -5.34 24.37 5.77
N GLY A 224 -4.68 23.25 5.48
CA GLY A 224 -3.39 23.12 4.79
C GLY A 224 -3.45 22.13 3.64
N GLU A 225 -2.37 21.98 2.90
CA GLU A 225 -2.19 21.11 1.75
C GLU A 225 -2.42 19.64 2.12
N VAL A 226 -3.13 18.88 1.27
CA VAL A 226 -3.40 17.44 1.48
C VAL A 226 -2.41 16.63 0.68
N ILE A 227 -1.46 16.00 1.39
CA ILE A 227 -0.34 15.28 0.76
C ILE A 227 -0.46 13.76 0.80
N ALA A 228 -1.32 13.24 1.65
CA ALA A 228 -1.58 11.81 1.77
C ALA A 228 -3.08 11.55 1.83
N CYS A 229 -3.53 10.55 1.10
CA CYS A 229 -4.92 10.10 1.17
C CYS A 229 -5.03 8.61 0.86
N CYS A 230 -5.90 7.90 1.57
CA CYS A 230 -6.16 6.49 1.31
C CYS A 230 -7.55 6.06 1.74
N PHE A 231 -8.08 5.04 1.05
CA PHE A 231 -9.24 4.28 1.50
C PHE A 231 -8.81 3.21 2.51
N ASN A 232 -9.72 2.82 3.39
CA ASN A 232 -9.57 1.57 4.11
C ASN A 232 -9.93 0.38 3.19
N THR A 233 -9.66 -0.85 3.67
CA THR A 233 -9.85 -2.09 2.90
C THR A 233 -11.31 -2.33 2.49
N ASP A 234 -12.26 -1.90 3.32
CA ASP A 234 -13.70 -2.06 3.04
C ASP A 234 -14.22 -0.95 2.10
N GLY A 235 -13.46 0.13 1.89
CA GLY A 235 -13.85 1.28 1.07
C GLY A 235 -14.90 2.19 1.71
N ASP A 236 -15.25 1.98 2.99
CA ASP A 236 -16.26 2.78 3.70
C ASP A 236 -15.69 4.03 4.37
N LYS A 237 -14.35 4.11 4.53
CA LYS A 237 -13.65 5.24 5.16
C LYS A 237 -12.49 5.74 4.32
N ILE A 238 -12.25 7.03 4.45
CA ILE A 238 -11.12 7.72 3.83
C ILE A 238 -10.30 8.37 4.94
N LEU A 239 -8.99 8.27 4.80
CA LEU A 239 -8.02 8.96 5.62
C LEU A 239 -7.28 9.98 4.77
N THR A 240 -7.17 11.21 5.26
CA THR A 240 -6.40 12.28 4.63
C THR A 240 -5.37 12.82 5.63
N GLY A 241 -4.16 13.09 5.17
CA GLY A 241 -3.08 13.72 5.96
C GLY A 241 -2.69 15.05 5.33
N SER A 242 -2.57 16.09 6.14
CA SER A 242 -2.39 17.47 5.70
C SER A 242 -1.24 18.20 6.39
N PHE A 243 -0.77 19.23 5.74
CA PHE A 243 0.17 20.19 6.29
C PHE A 243 -0.47 21.13 7.34
N ASP A 244 -1.80 21.03 7.56
CA ASP A 244 -2.45 21.70 8.70
C ASP A 244 -2.20 20.98 10.04
N HIS A 245 -1.27 20.03 10.08
CA HIS A 245 -0.88 19.20 11.24
C HIS A 245 -1.94 18.18 11.63
N THR A 246 -3.01 18.01 10.82
CA THR A 246 -4.09 17.07 11.12
C THR A 246 -4.17 15.94 10.12
N ALA A 247 -4.62 14.78 10.58
CA ALA A 247 -5.17 13.76 9.72
C ALA A 247 -6.68 13.65 9.99
N LYS A 248 -7.48 13.50 8.96
CA LYS A 248 -8.94 13.44 9.11
C LYS A 248 -9.48 12.13 8.53
N ILE A 249 -10.51 11.61 9.18
CA ILE A 249 -11.21 10.42 8.74
C ILE A 249 -12.60 10.81 8.28
N TRP A 250 -12.97 10.37 7.09
CA TRP A 250 -14.21 10.72 6.42
C TRP A 250 -15.00 9.45 6.08
N ASP A 251 -16.31 9.57 6.05
CA ASP A 251 -17.22 8.56 5.52
C ASP A 251 -17.24 8.66 4.00
N SER A 252 -16.92 7.57 3.30
CA SER A 252 -16.81 7.57 1.83
C SER A 252 -18.16 7.65 1.12
N TYR A 253 -19.27 7.33 1.80
CA TYR A 253 -20.60 7.33 1.19
C TYR A 253 -21.30 8.68 1.24
N ASN A 254 -21.00 9.50 2.25
CA ASN A 254 -21.68 10.78 2.46
C ASN A 254 -20.73 11.99 2.57
N GLY A 255 -19.40 11.76 2.56
CA GLY A 255 -18.39 12.81 2.67
C GLY A 255 -18.27 13.49 4.03
N ASN A 256 -18.96 12.98 5.06
CA ASN A 256 -18.94 13.58 6.38
C ASN A 256 -17.65 13.28 7.14
N LEU A 257 -17.17 14.25 7.90
CA LEU A 257 -16.05 14.07 8.83
C LEU A 257 -16.47 13.14 9.97
N ILE A 258 -15.77 12.03 10.14
CA ILE A 258 -15.94 11.09 11.25
C ILE A 258 -15.06 11.50 12.42
N ALA A 259 -13.79 11.86 12.16
CA ALA A 259 -12.85 12.23 13.20
C ALA A 259 -11.76 13.16 12.68
N ASP A 260 -11.25 13.98 13.59
CA ASP A 260 -10.12 14.88 13.39
C ASP A 260 -8.98 14.48 14.33
N LEU A 261 -7.86 14.03 13.76
CA LEU A 261 -6.69 13.54 14.47
C LEU A 261 -5.66 14.68 14.56
N ASN A 262 -5.80 15.56 15.56
CA ASN A 262 -5.12 16.86 15.65
C ASN A 262 -4.05 16.96 16.75
N GLU A 263 -3.35 15.86 17.05
CA GLU A 263 -2.32 15.86 18.10
C GLU A 263 -0.89 16.12 17.59
N HIS A 264 -0.63 16.15 16.27
CA HIS A 264 0.69 16.48 15.73
C HIS A 264 0.97 17.98 15.85
N GLU A 265 2.25 18.32 16.06
CA GLU A 265 2.70 19.71 16.24
C GLU A 265 3.16 20.34 14.92
N GLU A 266 3.46 19.51 13.89
CA GLU A 266 3.90 19.94 12.56
C GLU A 266 3.19 19.09 11.48
N GLU A 267 3.54 19.31 10.21
CA GLU A 267 2.92 18.71 9.02
C GLU A 267 2.89 17.17 9.07
N ILE A 268 1.79 16.61 8.62
CA ILE A 268 1.69 15.15 8.37
C ILE A 268 2.41 14.83 7.07
N SER A 269 3.34 13.91 7.10
CA SER A 269 4.08 13.43 5.92
C SER A 269 3.47 12.19 5.29
N SER A 270 2.93 11.28 6.10
CA SER A 270 2.33 10.03 5.63
C SER A 270 1.27 9.54 6.61
N CYS A 271 0.26 8.86 6.11
CA CYS A 271 -0.76 8.24 6.93
C CYS A 271 -1.31 6.98 6.26
N GLN A 272 -1.70 5.97 7.06
CA GLN A 272 -2.18 4.70 6.54
C GLN A 272 -3.16 4.03 7.51
N PHE A 273 -4.20 3.36 6.95
CA PHE A 273 -4.98 2.35 7.68
C PHE A 273 -4.21 1.03 7.78
N ASN A 274 -4.43 0.29 8.87
CA ASN A 274 -4.07 -1.12 8.87
C ASN A 274 -5.05 -1.93 7.99
N TYR A 275 -4.68 -3.14 7.61
CA TYR A 275 -5.51 -3.99 6.73
C TYR A 275 -6.92 -4.23 7.27
N SER A 276 -7.10 -4.39 8.59
CA SER A 276 -8.42 -4.60 9.20
C SER A 276 -9.26 -3.33 9.31
N GLY A 277 -8.75 -2.15 8.93
CA GLY A 277 -9.45 -0.87 9.03
C GLY A 277 -9.79 -0.44 10.46
N THR A 278 -9.11 -0.99 11.47
CA THR A 278 -9.36 -0.70 12.89
C THR A 278 -8.36 0.27 13.51
N LEU A 279 -7.18 0.37 12.92
CA LEU A 279 -6.09 1.24 13.36
C LEU A 279 -5.67 2.17 12.24
N VAL A 280 -5.18 3.33 12.63
CA VAL A 280 -4.52 4.30 11.75
C VAL A 280 -3.15 4.61 12.32
N VAL A 281 -2.18 4.81 11.44
CA VAL A 281 -0.87 5.37 11.77
C VAL A 281 -0.69 6.69 11.02
N THR A 282 -0.13 7.68 11.69
CA THR A 282 0.25 8.97 11.12
C THR A 282 1.70 9.27 11.45
N ALA A 283 2.44 9.77 10.47
CA ALA A 283 3.81 10.24 10.62
C ALA A 283 3.89 11.74 10.32
N SER A 284 4.78 12.43 10.99
CA SER A 284 4.88 13.88 10.88
C SER A 284 6.34 14.37 10.86
N VAL A 285 6.50 15.58 10.36
CA VAL A 285 7.71 16.39 10.42
C VAL A 285 8.08 16.70 11.89
N ASP A 286 7.13 16.64 12.83
CA ASP A 286 7.35 16.77 14.27
C ASP A 286 8.19 15.61 14.89
N LYS A 287 8.72 14.71 14.05
CA LYS A 287 9.57 13.56 14.43
C LYS A 287 8.85 12.47 15.20
N THR A 288 7.54 12.49 15.20
CA THR A 288 6.71 11.50 15.91
C THR A 288 5.86 10.66 14.96
N VAL A 289 5.59 9.44 15.39
CA VAL A 289 4.57 8.58 14.81
C VAL A 289 3.46 8.40 15.83
N LYS A 290 2.23 8.57 15.41
CA LYS A 290 1.07 8.33 16.27
C LYS A 290 0.25 7.17 15.76
N LEU A 291 -0.15 6.32 16.70
CA LEU A 291 -1.04 5.17 16.45
C LEU A 291 -2.41 5.50 17.03
N TRP A 292 -3.46 5.26 16.24
CA TRP A 292 -4.85 5.58 16.58
C TRP A 292 -5.72 4.33 16.51
N ASP A 293 -6.62 4.15 17.49
CA ASP A 293 -7.66 3.11 17.45
C ASP A 293 -9.00 3.73 17.07
N LEU A 294 -9.58 3.33 15.95
CA LEU A 294 -10.83 3.90 15.45
C LEU A 294 -12.05 3.65 16.34
N ARG A 295 -11.92 2.75 17.30
CA ARG A 295 -12.97 2.50 18.32
C ARG A 295 -12.89 3.48 19.49
N LYS A 296 -11.76 4.20 19.64
CA LYS A 296 -11.48 5.17 20.72
C LYS A 296 -10.64 6.32 20.15
N ILE A 297 -11.26 7.07 19.26
CA ILE A 297 -10.55 8.01 18.39
C ILE A 297 -10.24 9.37 19.05
N ASP A 298 -10.72 9.62 20.27
CA ASP A 298 -10.56 10.90 20.98
C ASP A 298 -9.10 11.25 21.26
N LYS A 299 -8.23 10.24 21.31
CA LYS A 299 -6.77 10.40 21.55
C LYS A 299 -6.00 9.32 20.83
N SER A 300 -4.74 9.62 20.52
CA SER A 300 -3.79 8.62 20.03
C SER A 300 -3.63 7.49 21.06
N LEU A 301 -3.60 6.25 20.59
CA LEU A 301 -3.32 5.08 21.42
C LEU A 301 -1.89 5.15 21.96
N HIS A 302 -0.96 5.58 21.13
CA HIS A 302 0.44 5.75 21.48
C HIS A 302 1.15 6.77 20.57
N THR A 303 2.19 7.41 21.09
CA THR A 303 3.09 8.30 20.35
C THR A 303 4.52 7.80 20.47
N PHE A 304 5.10 7.36 19.35
CA PHE A 304 6.52 7.01 19.28
C PHE A 304 7.35 8.28 19.02
N LYS A 305 8.38 8.52 19.85
CA LYS A 305 9.22 9.74 19.85
C LYS A 305 10.70 9.43 19.68
N ASP A 306 11.03 8.37 18.97
CA ASP A 306 12.39 7.83 18.93
C ASP A 306 13.24 8.40 17.80
N HIS A 307 12.63 9.04 16.77
CA HIS A 307 13.34 9.68 15.67
C HIS A 307 13.90 11.04 16.07
N LYS A 308 15.08 11.37 15.53
CA LYS A 308 15.78 12.63 15.77
C LYS A 308 15.47 13.70 14.74
N ASN A 309 14.89 13.30 13.60
CA ASN A 309 14.54 14.19 12.51
C ASN A 309 13.18 13.77 11.91
N GLU A 310 12.73 14.52 10.93
CA GLU A 310 11.45 14.36 10.22
C GLU A 310 11.22 12.91 9.78
N ILE A 311 9.98 12.46 9.87
CA ILE A 311 9.57 11.15 9.35
C ILE A 311 8.92 11.36 8.00
N MET A 312 9.45 10.70 6.98
CA MET A 312 9.04 10.87 5.58
C MET A 312 7.93 9.88 5.18
N ASP A 313 7.97 8.67 5.72
CA ASP A 313 7.00 7.64 5.37
C ASP A 313 6.75 6.69 6.54
N VAL A 314 5.54 6.12 6.60
CA VAL A 314 5.14 5.14 7.62
C VAL A 314 4.20 4.10 7.01
N VAL A 315 4.44 2.83 7.33
CA VAL A 315 3.64 1.73 6.80
C VAL A 315 3.33 0.69 7.87
N PHE A 316 2.15 0.07 7.79
CA PHE A 316 1.86 -1.18 8.49
C PHE A 316 2.38 -2.38 7.69
N ASN A 317 2.75 -3.44 8.39
CA ASN A 317 2.81 -4.76 7.75
C ASN A 317 1.39 -5.26 7.47
N LEU A 318 1.25 -6.24 6.60
CA LEU A 318 -0.06 -6.73 6.15
C LEU A 318 -0.94 -7.28 7.30
N SER A 319 -0.34 -7.88 8.34
CA SER A 319 -1.06 -8.35 9.53
C SER A 319 -1.49 -7.22 10.49
N GLY A 320 -0.97 -6.00 10.31
CA GLY A 320 -1.25 -4.87 11.20
C GLY A 320 -0.60 -4.99 12.58
N THR A 321 0.39 -5.87 12.73
CA THR A 321 1.09 -6.12 14.00
C THR A 321 2.35 -5.31 14.17
N LYS A 322 2.92 -4.80 13.07
CA LYS A 322 4.16 -4.02 13.06
C LYS A 322 3.97 -2.75 12.23
N ILE A 323 4.72 -1.72 12.61
CA ILE A 323 4.83 -0.44 11.90
C ILE A 323 6.30 -0.26 11.54
N ALA A 324 6.59 0.23 10.34
CA ALA A 324 7.92 0.66 9.93
C ALA A 324 7.90 2.12 9.48
N THR A 325 9.00 2.81 9.71
CA THR A 325 9.17 4.23 9.40
C THR A 325 10.39 4.49 8.54
N ALA A 326 10.32 5.52 7.72
CA ALA A 326 11.44 6.13 7.02
C ALA A 326 11.67 7.55 7.54
N SER A 327 12.90 7.92 7.87
CA SER A 327 13.20 9.23 8.43
C SER A 327 14.43 9.89 7.79
N SER A 328 14.42 11.23 7.83
CA SER A 328 15.56 12.07 7.45
C SER A 328 16.74 11.96 8.42
N ASP A 329 16.59 11.25 9.55
CA ASP A 329 17.73 10.92 10.44
C ASP A 329 18.57 9.74 9.95
N CYS A 330 18.33 9.27 8.70
CA CYS A 330 18.99 8.14 8.04
C CYS A 330 18.67 6.78 8.70
N LEU A 331 17.67 6.71 9.56
CA LEU A 331 17.24 5.50 10.24
C LEU A 331 15.84 5.08 9.78
N SER A 332 15.61 3.79 9.79
CA SER A 332 14.28 3.20 9.76
C SER A 332 14.05 2.45 11.07
N LYS A 333 12.86 2.49 11.61
CA LYS A 333 12.51 1.82 12.86
C LYS A 333 11.32 0.91 12.67
N ILE A 334 11.34 -0.21 13.39
CA ILE A 334 10.24 -1.17 13.42
C ILE A 334 9.65 -1.16 14.82
N TYR A 335 8.34 -0.96 14.90
CA TYR A 335 7.58 -0.92 16.15
C TYR A 335 6.60 -2.09 16.21
N ASP A 336 6.36 -2.60 17.40
CA ASP A 336 5.30 -3.56 17.66
C ASP A 336 4.01 -2.83 18.05
N VAL A 337 2.92 -3.17 17.38
CA VAL A 337 1.60 -2.52 17.60
C VAL A 337 0.97 -2.96 18.92
N GLN A 338 1.28 -4.16 19.40
CA GLN A 338 0.68 -4.71 20.61
C GLN A 338 1.43 -4.27 21.89
N THR A 339 2.77 -4.33 21.86
CA THR A 339 3.59 -3.94 23.00
C THR A 339 3.86 -2.44 23.04
N LEU A 340 3.68 -1.74 21.91
CA LEU A 340 3.95 -0.31 21.72
C LEU A 340 5.44 0.04 21.93
N GLU A 341 6.33 -0.91 21.67
CA GLU A 341 7.77 -0.76 21.82
C GLU A 341 8.50 -0.78 20.48
N THR A 342 9.69 -0.17 20.43
CA THR A 342 10.60 -0.26 19.29
C THR A 342 11.26 -1.63 19.29
N ILE A 343 10.99 -2.44 18.24
CA ILE A 343 11.60 -3.77 18.08
C ILE A 343 13.05 -3.62 17.60
N HIS A 344 13.24 -2.84 16.53
CA HIS A 344 14.54 -2.65 15.88
C HIS A 344 14.73 -1.22 15.41
N THR A 345 15.97 -0.75 15.50
CA THR A 345 16.48 0.43 14.81
C THR A 345 17.40 -0.05 13.70
N LEU A 346 17.07 0.26 12.46
CA LEU A 346 17.79 -0.19 11.26
C LEU A 346 18.80 0.88 10.85
N GLU A 347 20.07 0.61 11.11
CA GLU A 347 21.18 1.53 10.86
C GLU A 347 22.01 1.04 9.66
N GLY A 348 22.35 1.95 8.74
CA GLY A 348 23.22 1.60 7.61
C GLY A 348 23.06 2.47 6.38
N HIS A 349 22.00 3.24 6.24
CA HIS A 349 21.91 4.30 5.23
C HIS A 349 22.78 5.50 5.61
N LYS A 350 23.33 6.17 4.61
CA LYS A 350 24.17 7.38 4.77
C LYS A 350 23.44 8.66 4.41
N GLY A 351 22.23 8.54 3.91
CA GLY A 351 21.34 9.64 3.54
C GLY A 351 19.95 9.42 4.07
N GLU A 352 19.10 10.41 3.91
CA GLU A 352 17.68 10.39 4.29
C GLU A 352 16.96 9.20 3.66
N ILE A 353 16.07 8.58 4.41
CA ILE A 353 15.23 7.50 3.90
C ILE A 353 13.90 8.09 3.47
N SER A 354 13.61 8.03 2.18
CA SER A 354 12.41 8.62 1.57
C SER A 354 11.22 7.66 1.53
N LYS A 355 11.47 6.35 1.43
CA LYS A 355 10.43 5.33 1.27
C LYS A 355 10.73 4.08 2.07
N VAL A 356 9.67 3.50 2.64
CA VAL A 356 9.73 2.22 3.34
C VAL A 356 8.56 1.33 2.91
N MET A 357 8.80 0.02 2.80
CA MET A 357 7.76 -0.93 2.40
C MET A 357 8.05 -2.33 2.97
N PHE A 358 7.05 -2.97 3.55
CA PHE A 358 7.11 -4.40 3.87
C PHE A 358 6.87 -5.25 2.61
N ASP A 359 7.46 -6.43 2.58
CA ASP A 359 7.01 -7.47 1.66
C ASP A 359 5.62 -7.98 2.07
N SER A 360 4.95 -8.70 1.19
CA SER A 360 3.59 -9.22 1.44
C SER A 360 3.50 -10.19 2.63
N ARG A 361 4.62 -10.78 3.03
CA ARG A 361 4.72 -11.70 4.17
C ARG A 361 5.00 -10.97 5.48
N GLY A 362 5.49 -9.73 5.42
CA GLY A 362 5.93 -8.95 6.58
C GLY A 362 7.25 -9.43 7.19
N ASN A 363 8.03 -10.23 6.45
CA ASN A 363 9.31 -10.76 6.89
C ASN A 363 10.49 -9.88 6.48
N ASN A 364 10.37 -9.20 5.36
CA ASN A 364 11.38 -8.30 4.83
C ASN A 364 10.85 -6.86 4.77
N LEU A 365 11.76 -5.93 5.00
CA LEU A 365 11.49 -4.50 4.83
C LEU A 365 12.44 -3.95 3.76
N LEU A 366 11.91 -3.14 2.86
CA LEU A 366 12.66 -2.42 1.84
C LEU A 366 12.71 -0.95 2.22
N THR A 367 13.88 -0.32 2.12
CA THR A 367 14.08 1.11 2.33
C THR A 367 14.79 1.73 1.15
N GLY A 368 14.28 2.86 0.66
CA GLY A 368 14.92 3.67 -0.39
C GLY A 368 15.47 4.96 0.19
N SER A 369 16.69 5.33 -0.19
CA SER A 369 17.42 6.46 0.41
C SER A 369 18.01 7.41 -0.61
N SER A 370 18.23 8.65 -0.16
CA SER A 370 18.96 9.69 -0.87
C SER A 370 20.45 9.35 -1.06
N ASP A 371 20.97 8.31 -0.38
CA ASP A 371 22.33 7.80 -0.62
C ASP A 371 22.47 7.00 -1.92
N GLY A 372 21.40 6.89 -2.73
CA GLY A 372 21.35 6.15 -3.99
C GLY A 372 21.26 4.64 -3.83
N THR A 373 21.01 4.14 -2.62
CA THR A 373 20.86 2.70 -2.37
C THR A 373 19.46 2.34 -1.86
N CYS A 374 19.01 1.14 -2.19
CA CYS A 374 17.94 0.48 -1.46
C CYS A 374 18.52 -0.62 -0.58
N LYS A 375 17.97 -0.81 0.61
CA LYS A 375 18.38 -1.90 1.50
C LYS A 375 17.21 -2.79 1.85
N ILE A 376 17.51 -4.08 1.95
CA ILE A 376 16.59 -5.12 2.37
C ILE A 376 16.97 -5.55 3.78
N TRP A 377 16.00 -5.55 4.67
CA TRP A 377 16.18 -5.86 6.08
C TRP A 377 15.32 -7.03 6.50
N ASP A 378 15.86 -7.92 7.33
CA ASP A 378 15.08 -8.94 8.02
C ASP A 378 14.32 -8.29 9.18
N VAL A 379 13.01 -8.36 9.15
CA VAL A 379 12.12 -7.73 10.14
C VAL A 379 12.24 -8.34 11.52
N ASN A 380 12.62 -9.63 11.61
CA ASN A 380 12.71 -10.35 12.87
C ASN A 380 14.05 -10.12 13.59
N SER A 381 15.13 -10.02 12.85
CA SER A 381 16.48 -9.82 13.42
C SER A 381 16.97 -8.38 13.37
N GLY A 382 16.32 -7.52 12.57
CA GLY A 382 16.78 -6.14 12.33
C GLY A 382 18.06 -6.04 11.50
N LYS A 383 18.53 -7.13 10.91
CA LYS A 383 19.79 -7.15 10.13
C LYS A 383 19.55 -6.73 8.69
N CYS A 384 20.50 -5.96 8.14
CA CYS A 384 20.55 -5.72 6.71
C CYS A 384 20.94 -7.03 6.00
N LEU A 385 20.04 -7.52 5.15
CA LEU A 385 20.28 -8.72 4.34
C LEU A 385 21.07 -8.38 3.09
N GLN A 386 20.73 -7.27 2.42
CA GLN A 386 21.36 -6.87 1.17
C GLN A 386 21.25 -5.37 0.95
N SER A 387 22.28 -4.78 0.32
CA SER A 387 22.27 -3.43 -0.24
C SER A 387 22.17 -3.53 -1.76
N LEU A 388 21.16 -2.90 -2.34
CA LEU A 388 20.96 -2.81 -3.79
C LEU A 388 21.62 -1.53 -4.27
N GLU A 389 22.78 -1.66 -4.88
CA GLU A 389 23.63 -0.55 -5.33
C GLU A 389 23.59 -0.42 -6.86
N GLY A 390 23.69 0.80 -7.36
CA GLY A 390 23.76 1.03 -8.80
C GLY A 390 23.02 2.27 -9.30
N HIS A 391 22.18 2.89 -8.51
CA HIS A 391 21.70 4.25 -8.80
C HIS A 391 22.80 5.28 -8.51
N HIS A 392 22.76 6.39 -9.25
CA HIS A 392 23.76 7.46 -9.16
C HIS A 392 23.24 8.72 -8.44
N ASP A 393 21.95 8.69 -8.04
CA ASP A 393 21.30 9.79 -7.33
C ASP A 393 20.19 9.22 -6.43
N GLU A 394 19.50 10.08 -5.71
CA GLU A 394 18.48 9.76 -4.72
C GLU A 394 17.41 8.78 -5.25
N ILE A 395 17.02 7.83 -4.41
CA ILE A 395 15.89 6.92 -4.69
C ILE A 395 14.64 7.51 -4.04
N PHE A 396 13.66 7.89 -4.87
CA PHE A 396 12.40 8.47 -4.37
C PHE A 396 11.33 7.43 -4.06
N SER A 397 11.33 6.30 -4.78
CA SER A 397 10.36 5.24 -4.56
C SER A 397 10.96 3.87 -4.82
N CYS A 398 10.49 2.89 -4.07
CA CYS A 398 10.86 1.49 -4.22
C CYS A 398 9.67 0.60 -3.85
N SER A 399 9.56 -0.55 -4.48
CA SER A 399 8.43 -1.46 -4.25
C SER A 399 8.81 -2.91 -4.43
N PHE A 400 8.28 -3.81 -3.58
CA PHE A 400 8.20 -5.23 -3.84
C PHE A 400 7.00 -5.55 -4.73
N ASN A 401 7.12 -6.56 -5.56
CA ASN A 401 5.93 -7.20 -6.11
C ASN A 401 5.23 -8.05 -5.03
N TYR A 402 4.00 -8.48 -5.33
CA TYR A 402 3.18 -9.23 -4.37
C TYR A 402 3.79 -10.58 -3.96
N GLU A 403 4.56 -11.23 -4.80
CA GLU A 403 5.26 -12.49 -4.50
C GLU A 403 6.51 -12.28 -3.64
N GLY A 404 7.06 -11.06 -3.60
CA GLY A 404 8.28 -10.73 -2.88
C GLY A 404 9.55 -11.20 -3.59
N ASN A 405 9.48 -11.55 -4.88
CA ASN A 405 10.60 -12.05 -5.67
C ASN A 405 11.16 -11.03 -6.68
N THR A 406 10.52 -9.88 -6.81
CA THR A 406 10.96 -8.79 -7.68
C THR A 406 10.84 -7.45 -6.94
N ILE A 407 11.84 -6.60 -7.13
CA ILE A 407 11.88 -5.24 -6.60
C ILE A 407 12.05 -4.28 -7.78
N ILE A 408 11.37 -3.14 -7.70
CA ILE A 408 11.63 -1.99 -8.58
C ILE A 408 12.07 -0.80 -7.73
N THR A 409 12.98 -0.01 -8.31
CA THR A 409 13.49 1.20 -7.67
C THR A 409 13.47 2.35 -8.67
N ALA A 410 12.93 3.50 -8.27
CA ALA A 410 12.81 4.71 -9.08
C ALA A 410 13.67 5.82 -8.50
N SER A 411 14.54 6.42 -9.32
CA SER A 411 15.54 7.37 -8.88
C SER A 411 15.49 8.70 -9.63
N LYS A 412 16.04 9.69 -8.99
CA LYS A 412 16.35 11.03 -9.53
C LYS A 412 17.37 10.98 -10.66
N ASP A 413 18.10 9.87 -10.82
CA ASP A 413 19.02 9.63 -11.95
C ASP A 413 18.32 9.33 -13.28
N ASN A 414 17.01 9.53 -13.38
CA ASN A 414 16.12 9.30 -14.53
C ASN A 414 15.96 7.82 -14.88
N THR A 415 16.36 6.90 -14.00
CA THR A 415 16.28 5.46 -14.28
C THR A 415 15.36 4.72 -13.30
N CYS A 416 14.73 3.67 -13.80
CA CYS A 416 14.13 2.63 -12.98
C CYS A 416 14.97 1.35 -13.10
N LYS A 417 15.14 0.63 -12.01
CA LYS A 417 15.86 -0.66 -12.01
C LYS A 417 14.95 -1.78 -11.56
N ILE A 418 15.07 -2.92 -12.23
CA ILE A 418 14.40 -4.17 -11.89
C ILE A 418 15.42 -5.10 -11.24
N TRP A 419 15.10 -5.56 -10.04
CA TRP A 419 15.90 -6.52 -9.29
C TRP A 419 15.10 -7.80 -9.11
N LYS A 420 15.68 -8.94 -9.48
CA LYS A 420 15.02 -10.25 -9.33
C LYS A 420 15.75 -11.12 -8.34
N ALA A 421 14.95 -11.89 -7.61
CA ALA A 421 15.47 -12.95 -6.77
C ALA A 421 16.26 -13.98 -7.61
N LYS A 422 17.47 -14.34 -7.17
CA LYS A 422 18.23 -15.42 -7.79
C LYS A 422 17.43 -16.71 -7.72
N SER A 423 17.30 -17.40 -8.84
CA SER A 423 16.78 -18.77 -8.87
C SER A 423 17.81 -19.67 -8.21
N ASN A 424 17.45 -20.34 -7.11
CA ASN A 424 18.29 -21.40 -6.52
C ASN A 424 18.35 -22.61 -7.43
#